data_0814d57bbc6868c794efe07b28716edb
#
_entry.id   0814d57bbc6868c794efe07b28716edb
#
_cell.length_a   1.000
_cell.length_b   1.000
_cell.length_c   1.000
_cell.angle_alpha   90.00
_cell.angle_beta   90.00
_cell.angle_gamma   90.00
#
_symmetry.space_group_name_H-M   'P 1'
#
loop_
_entity.id
_entity.type
_entity.pdbx_description
1 polymer ?
#
loop_
_entity_poly.entity_id
_entity_poly.type
_entity_poly.pdbx_seq_one_letter_code
_entity_poly.pdbx_strand_id
1 'polypeptide(L)'
;MKFHNFGYLLKEGVKNLWKNRTMSIASIGVLISCLLLTGCASLVSINLTSMMSSIEDNNSITVYLTNGLPSLSAVQVGDQIRSIENVNECTFVPKDDGLADMMDLLGENAVVLEGLDGDENPLPDAYQISMHDLSKYDETIQQIQAIEVVDHYTDYSDI
;
A
#
# COMPACT_ATOMS: atom_id res chain seq x y z
N MET A 1 -12.34 -51.40 7.48
CA MET A 1 -12.79 -50.87 8.80
C MET A 1 -14.23 -50.44 8.67
N LYS A 2 -15.15 -51.04 9.48
CA LYS A 2 -16.58 -50.85 9.32
C LYS A 2 -17.04 -49.56 9.98
N PHE A 3 -17.50 -48.57 9.19
CA PHE A 3 -18.09 -47.30 9.63
C PHE A 3 -19.41 -47.43 10.43
N HIS A 4 -19.81 -48.67 10.76
CA HIS A 4 -21.09 -48.97 11.41
C HIS A 4 -21.19 -48.43 12.86
N ASN A 5 -20.06 -48.11 13.51
CA ASN A 5 -20.04 -47.65 14.91
C ASN A 5 -19.92 -46.15 15.06
N PHE A 6 -19.81 -45.39 13.95
CA PHE A 6 -19.60 -43.93 14.02
C PHE A 6 -20.79 -43.22 14.68
N GLY A 7 -22.03 -43.63 14.31
CA GLY A 7 -23.22 -43.03 14.91
C GLY A 7 -23.35 -43.32 16.41
N TYR A 8 -22.94 -44.54 16.85
CA TYR A 8 -22.92 -44.88 18.27
C TYR A 8 -21.86 -44.06 19.02
N LEU A 9 -20.67 -43.94 18.48
CA LEU A 9 -19.58 -43.14 19.08
C LEU A 9 -19.96 -41.64 19.19
N LEU A 10 -20.59 -41.09 18.15
CA LEU A 10 -21.07 -39.71 18.16
C LEU A 10 -22.14 -39.51 19.26
N LYS A 11 -23.11 -40.41 19.35
CA LYS A 11 -24.16 -40.35 20.36
C LYS A 11 -23.63 -40.46 21.79
N GLU A 12 -22.65 -41.37 22.01
CA GLU A 12 -22.00 -41.51 23.31
C GLU A 12 -21.10 -40.32 23.63
N GLY A 13 -20.42 -39.72 22.66
CA GLY A 13 -19.66 -38.49 22.80
C GLY A 13 -20.53 -37.31 23.23
N VAL A 14 -21.68 -37.10 22.56
CA VAL A 14 -22.64 -36.06 22.92
C VAL A 14 -23.21 -36.26 24.33
N LYS A 15 -23.53 -37.51 24.69
CA LYS A 15 -24.03 -37.84 26.02
C LYS A 15 -22.99 -37.56 27.11
N ASN A 16 -21.72 -37.86 26.86
CA ASN A 16 -20.64 -37.55 27.78
C ASN A 16 -20.38 -36.05 27.93
N LEU A 17 -20.50 -35.28 26.84
CA LEU A 17 -20.48 -33.81 26.89
C LEU A 17 -21.59 -33.25 27.79
N TRP A 18 -22.80 -33.80 27.67
CA TRP A 18 -23.93 -33.37 28.50
C TRP A 18 -23.76 -33.73 29.95
N LYS A 19 -23.21 -34.90 30.25
CA LYS A 19 -22.94 -35.36 31.62
C LYS A 19 -21.86 -34.53 32.32
N ASN A 20 -20.86 -34.06 31.55
CA ASN A 20 -19.76 -33.22 32.05
C ASN A 20 -19.84 -31.77 31.57
N ARG A 21 -21.06 -31.22 31.52
CA ARG A 21 -21.37 -29.90 30.95
C ARG A 21 -20.47 -28.76 31.44
N THR A 22 -20.13 -28.75 32.73
CA THR A 22 -19.30 -27.68 33.31
C THR A 22 -17.89 -27.68 32.70
N MET A 23 -17.25 -28.84 32.58
CA MET A 23 -15.95 -28.98 31.95
C MET A 23 -15.98 -28.71 30.45
N SER A 24 -17.03 -29.16 29.77
CA SER A 24 -17.24 -28.93 28.34
C SER A 24 -17.45 -27.45 28.02
N ILE A 25 -18.24 -26.75 28.81
CA ILE A 25 -18.47 -25.30 28.64
C ILE A 25 -17.16 -24.54 28.86
N ALA A 26 -16.37 -24.90 29.88
CA ALA A 26 -15.08 -24.27 30.13
C ALA A 26 -14.12 -24.44 28.95
N SER A 27 -14.02 -25.67 28.40
CA SER A 27 -13.16 -25.95 27.23
C SER A 27 -13.62 -25.20 25.98
N ILE A 28 -14.92 -25.16 25.71
CA ILE A 28 -15.49 -24.41 24.60
C ILE A 28 -15.23 -22.91 24.77
N GLY A 29 -15.37 -22.39 25.99
CA GLY A 29 -15.10 -21.00 26.31
C GLY A 29 -13.64 -20.60 26.01
N VAL A 30 -12.70 -21.47 26.37
CA VAL A 30 -11.26 -21.24 26.05
C VAL A 30 -11.05 -21.23 24.53
N LEU A 31 -11.62 -22.19 23.80
CA LEU A 31 -11.49 -22.26 22.34
C LEU A 31 -12.07 -21.00 21.66
N ILE A 32 -13.26 -20.57 22.08
CA ILE A 32 -13.90 -19.34 21.55
C ILE A 32 -13.00 -18.13 21.83
N SER A 33 -12.49 -18.00 23.05
CA SER A 33 -11.60 -16.89 23.41
C SER A 33 -10.32 -16.87 22.57
N CYS A 34 -9.70 -18.02 22.35
CA CYS A 34 -8.52 -18.12 21.50
C CYS A 34 -8.82 -17.72 20.05
N LEU A 35 -9.94 -18.19 19.49
CA LEU A 35 -10.35 -17.84 18.12
C LEU A 35 -10.69 -16.35 17.99
N LEU A 36 -11.37 -15.76 18.98
CA LEU A 36 -11.67 -14.33 19.01
C LEU A 36 -10.38 -13.50 19.06
N LEU A 37 -9.45 -13.84 19.94
CA LEU A 37 -8.17 -13.12 20.05
C LEU A 37 -7.37 -13.20 18.75
N THR A 38 -7.28 -14.40 18.17
CA THR A 38 -6.57 -14.60 16.89
C THR A 38 -7.25 -13.84 15.75
N GLY A 39 -8.58 -13.90 15.68
CA GLY A 39 -9.38 -13.19 14.67
C GLY A 39 -9.23 -11.67 14.80
N CYS A 40 -9.35 -11.13 16.01
CA CYS A 40 -9.14 -9.71 16.26
C CYS A 40 -7.71 -9.27 15.89
N ALA A 41 -6.69 -10.03 16.29
CA ALA A 41 -5.31 -9.73 15.96
C ALA A 41 -5.07 -9.72 14.44
N SER A 42 -5.65 -10.68 13.71
CA SER A 42 -5.56 -10.73 12.25
C SER A 42 -6.24 -9.53 11.59
N LEU A 43 -7.43 -9.15 12.05
CA LEU A 43 -8.15 -7.98 11.52
C LEU A 43 -7.36 -6.69 11.78
N VAL A 44 -6.81 -6.51 12.97
CA VAL A 44 -5.98 -5.35 13.30
C VAL A 44 -4.75 -5.31 12.40
N SER A 45 -4.07 -6.43 12.19
CA SER A 45 -2.88 -6.51 11.33
C SER A 45 -3.17 -6.08 9.90
N ILE A 46 -4.26 -6.58 9.31
CA ILE A 46 -4.66 -6.23 7.93
C ILE A 46 -5.01 -4.74 7.83
N ASN A 47 -5.77 -4.21 8.79
CA ASN A 47 -6.13 -2.80 8.79
C ASN A 47 -4.93 -1.87 9.02
N LEU A 48 -3.97 -2.28 9.86
CA LEU A 48 -2.75 -1.49 10.08
C LEU A 48 -1.94 -1.34 8.78
N THR A 49 -1.81 -2.42 8.01
CA THR A 49 -1.10 -2.37 6.72
C THR A 49 -1.77 -1.39 5.76
N SER A 50 -3.10 -1.42 5.67
CA SER A 50 -3.85 -0.47 4.83
C SER A 50 -3.77 0.97 5.33
N MET A 51 -3.69 1.19 6.65
CA MET A 51 -3.49 2.53 7.21
C MET A 51 -2.07 3.05 6.96
N MET A 52 -1.06 2.19 7.02
CA MET A 52 0.31 2.59 6.73
C MET A 52 0.48 3.03 5.27
N SER A 53 -0.06 2.28 4.31
CA SER A 53 -0.02 2.69 2.91
C SER A 53 -0.72 4.05 2.69
N SER A 54 -1.86 4.29 3.34
CA SER A 54 -2.56 5.58 3.24
C SER A 54 -1.77 6.75 3.86
N ILE A 55 -0.94 6.49 4.88
CA ILE A 55 -0.08 7.52 5.48
C ILE A 55 1.12 7.78 4.57
N GLU A 56 1.69 6.75 3.95
CA GLU A 56 2.77 6.89 2.99
C GLU A 56 2.31 7.67 1.75
N ASP A 57 1.13 7.37 1.22
CA ASP A 57 0.53 8.08 0.09
C ASP A 57 0.27 9.57 0.41
N ASN A 58 -0.21 9.89 1.61
CA ASN A 58 -0.45 11.29 2.04
C ASN A 58 0.84 12.08 2.32
N ASN A 59 1.98 11.41 2.51
CA ASN A 59 3.29 12.03 2.75
C ASN A 59 4.20 11.95 1.52
N SER A 60 3.68 11.51 0.38
CA SER A 60 4.42 11.43 -0.85
C SER A 60 4.24 12.70 -1.69
N ILE A 61 5.33 13.11 -2.31
CA ILE A 61 5.35 14.16 -3.32
C ILE A 61 5.75 13.55 -4.66
N THR A 62 5.17 14.05 -5.72
CA THR A 62 5.55 13.65 -7.07
C THR A 62 6.43 14.73 -7.69
N VAL A 63 7.65 14.36 -8.02
CA VAL A 63 8.64 15.23 -8.68
C VAL A 63 8.71 14.86 -10.15
N TYR A 64 8.30 15.78 -10.99
CA TYR A 64 8.27 15.60 -12.44
C TYR A 64 9.60 15.98 -13.07
N LEU A 65 10.06 15.14 -13.97
CA LEU A 65 11.30 15.34 -14.71
C LEU A 65 11.03 16.13 -16.00
N THR A 66 12.05 16.82 -16.50
CA THR A 66 11.95 17.47 -17.81
C THR A 66 11.72 16.43 -18.90
N ASN A 67 10.74 16.68 -19.80
CA ASN A 67 10.41 15.79 -20.90
C ASN A 67 11.61 15.50 -21.81
N GLY A 68 11.74 14.24 -22.22
CA GLY A 68 12.76 13.83 -23.18
C GLY A 68 14.13 13.56 -22.57
N LEU A 69 14.23 13.36 -21.26
CA LEU A 69 15.46 12.98 -20.59
C LEU A 69 15.92 11.59 -21.02
N PRO A 70 17.23 11.41 -21.31
CA PRO A 70 17.79 10.10 -21.49
C PRO A 70 17.64 9.26 -20.21
N SER A 71 17.34 7.97 -20.34
CA SER A 71 17.13 7.06 -19.19
C SER A 71 18.30 7.07 -18.19
N LEU A 72 19.54 7.27 -18.66
CA LEU A 72 20.71 7.37 -17.78
C LEU A 72 20.67 8.62 -16.91
N SER A 73 20.21 9.74 -17.45
CA SER A 73 20.06 10.99 -16.69
C SER A 73 18.94 10.88 -15.66
N ALA A 74 17.83 10.23 -15.99
CA ALA A 74 16.76 9.96 -15.03
C ALA A 74 17.27 9.15 -13.84
N VAL A 75 18.05 8.09 -14.07
CA VAL A 75 18.64 7.28 -12.98
C VAL A 75 19.57 8.13 -12.09
N GLN A 76 20.40 9.00 -12.68
CA GLN A 76 21.28 9.89 -11.91
C GLN A 76 20.50 10.87 -11.02
N VAL A 77 19.37 11.39 -11.51
CA VAL A 77 18.48 12.23 -10.71
C VAL A 77 17.90 11.45 -9.54
N GLY A 78 17.44 10.22 -9.79
CA GLY A 78 16.95 9.33 -8.73
C GLY A 78 17.99 9.07 -7.65
N ASP A 79 19.26 8.88 -8.03
CA ASP A 79 20.35 8.66 -7.08
C ASP A 79 20.67 9.95 -6.27
N GLN A 80 20.58 11.13 -6.90
CA GLN A 80 20.73 12.41 -6.21
C GLN A 80 19.61 12.62 -5.19
N ILE A 81 18.36 12.37 -5.56
CA ILE A 81 17.21 12.47 -4.66
C ILE A 81 17.36 11.50 -3.48
N ARG A 82 17.74 10.25 -3.72
CA ARG A 82 17.97 9.24 -2.66
C ARG A 82 19.10 9.61 -1.71
N SER A 83 20.03 10.46 -2.14
CA SER A 83 21.14 10.92 -1.29
C SER A 83 20.72 12.00 -0.28
N ILE A 84 19.53 12.57 -0.40
CA ILE A 84 18.98 13.55 0.53
C ILE A 84 18.56 12.84 1.83
N GLU A 85 19.10 13.28 2.96
CA GLU A 85 18.95 12.60 4.26
C GLU A 85 17.51 12.40 4.71
N ASN A 86 16.61 13.31 4.34
CA ASN A 86 15.20 13.26 4.73
C ASN A 86 14.32 12.43 3.76
N VAL A 87 14.85 11.94 2.66
CA VAL A 87 14.13 11.07 1.72
C VAL A 87 14.12 9.64 2.27
N ASN A 88 12.92 9.11 2.49
CA ASN A 88 12.69 7.74 2.95
C ASN A 88 12.66 6.76 1.78
N GLU A 89 11.79 7.04 0.81
CA GLU A 89 11.60 6.22 -0.38
C GLU A 89 11.58 7.11 -1.63
N CYS A 90 12.13 6.61 -2.72
CA CYS A 90 12.16 7.29 -4.00
C CYS A 90 11.94 6.26 -5.10
N THR A 91 10.72 6.21 -5.61
CA THR A 91 10.25 5.26 -6.62
C THR A 91 10.12 5.96 -7.96
N PHE A 92 10.69 5.38 -9.01
CA PHE A 92 10.53 5.88 -10.37
C PHE A 92 9.17 5.49 -10.93
N VAL A 93 8.43 6.46 -11.45
CA VAL A 93 7.13 6.29 -12.09
C VAL A 93 7.27 6.67 -13.56
N PRO A 94 7.30 5.69 -14.48
CA PRO A 94 7.28 5.96 -15.91
C PRO A 94 6.02 6.73 -16.32
N LYS A 95 6.12 7.56 -17.34
CA LYS A 95 5.00 8.34 -17.88
C LYS A 95 3.76 7.49 -18.22
N ASP A 96 3.95 6.25 -18.67
CA ASP A 96 2.86 5.34 -19.03
C ASP A 96 2.13 4.79 -17.82
N ASP A 97 2.86 4.53 -16.72
CA ASP A 97 2.27 4.14 -15.43
C ASP A 97 1.48 5.31 -14.82
N GLY A 98 2.04 6.52 -14.88
CA GLY A 98 1.33 7.73 -14.44
C GLY A 98 0.05 8.00 -15.23
N LEU A 99 0.03 7.70 -16.53
CA LEU A 99 -1.18 7.79 -17.36
C LEU A 99 -2.21 6.72 -16.94
N ALA A 100 -1.77 5.49 -16.68
CA ALA A 100 -2.64 4.42 -16.22
C ALA A 100 -3.30 4.76 -14.87
N ASP A 101 -2.54 5.28 -13.92
CA ASP A 101 -3.06 5.74 -12.62
C ASP A 101 -4.10 6.87 -12.79
N MET A 102 -3.85 7.81 -13.71
CA MET A 102 -4.79 8.88 -14.01
C MET A 102 -6.08 8.35 -14.67
N MET A 103 -5.98 7.35 -15.54
CA MET A 103 -7.14 6.67 -16.13
C MET A 103 -7.98 5.96 -15.08
N ASP A 104 -7.34 5.29 -14.12
CA ASP A 104 -8.02 4.61 -13.01
C ASP A 104 -8.76 5.60 -12.10
N LEU A 105 -8.15 6.75 -11.80
CA LEU A 105 -8.77 7.82 -11.03
C LEU A 105 -10.00 8.42 -11.73
N LEU A 106 -9.95 8.59 -13.04
CA LEU A 106 -11.04 9.15 -13.83
C LEU A 106 -12.19 8.16 -14.10
N GLY A 107 -11.93 6.86 -13.97
CA GLY A 107 -12.92 5.81 -14.17
C GLY A 107 -13.66 5.93 -15.51
N GLU A 108 -14.96 6.14 -15.47
CA GLU A 108 -15.79 6.27 -16.71
C GLU A 108 -15.41 7.50 -17.57
N ASN A 109 -14.76 8.51 -16.98
CA ASN A 109 -14.31 9.70 -17.71
C ASN A 109 -12.92 9.52 -18.37
N ALA A 110 -12.27 8.38 -18.21
CA ALA A 110 -10.95 8.08 -18.79
C ALA A 110 -10.94 8.09 -20.33
N VAL A 111 -12.12 8.04 -20.97
CA VAL A 111 -12.29 8.14 -22.44
C VAL A 111 -11.58 9.38 -23.03
N VAL A 112 -11.41 10.44 -22.24
CA VAL A 112 -10.71 11.67 -22.67
C VAL A 112 -9.21 11.43 -22.84
N LEU A 113 -8.66 10.42 -22.20
CA LEU A 113 -7.25 10.06 -22.23
C LEU A 113 -6.95 8.89 -23.17
N GLU A 114 -8.00 8.31 -23.81
CA GLU A 114 -7.82 7.22 -24.77
C GLU A 114 -6.98 7.69 -25.97
N GLY A 115 -5.92 6.94 -26.28
CA GLY A 115 -5.03 7.22 -27.42
C GLY A 115 -3.84 8.12 -27.08
N LEU A 116 -3.66 8.50 -25.81
CA LEU A 116 -2.50 9.25 -25.34
C LEU A 116 -1.37 8.35 -24.79
N ASP A 117 -1.31 7.10 -25.21
CA ASP A 117 -0.31 6.13 -24.79
C ASP A 117 0.97 6.18 -25.62
N GLY A 118 2.07 5.68 -25.06
CA GLY A 118 3.36 5.58 -25.74
C GLY A 118 3.98 6.92 -26.11
N ASP A 119 4.22 7.13 -27.42
CA ASP A 119 4.88 8.35 -27.93
C ASP A 119 3.98 9.60 -27.87
N GLU A 120 2.65 9.42 -27.83
CA GLU A 120 1.68 10.51 -27.74
C GLU A 120 1.37 10.91 -26.28
N ASN A 121 1.93 10.21 -25.30
CA ASN A 121 1.77 10.51 -23.89
C ASN A 121 2.44 11.86 -23.54
N PRO A 122 1.65 12.88 -23.15
CA PRO A 122 2.18 14.20 -22.83
C PRO A 122 2.82 14.27 -21.42
N LEU A 123 2.63 13.24 -20.60
CA LEU A 123 3.15 13.22 -19.24
C LEU A 123 4.67 13.04 -19.23
N PRO A 124 5.37 13.71 -18.33
CA PRO A 124 6.78 13.42 -18.07
C PRO A 124 6.92 12.18 -17.17
N ASP A 125 8.12 11.61 -17.20
CA ASP A 125 8.52 10.67 -16.16
C ASP A 125 8.59 11.38 -14.80
N ALA A 126 8.36 10.66 -13.72
CA ALA A 126 8.32 11.24 -12.39
C ALA A 126 9.03 10.35 -11.35
N TYR A 127 9.35 10.95 -10.22
CA TYR A 127 9.73 10.25 -9.00
C TYR A 127 8.69 10.52 -7.93
N GLN A 128 8.14 9.46 -7.38
CA GLN A 128 7.34 9.52 -6.16
C GLN A 128 8.27 9.39 -4.96
N ILE A 129 8.21 10.36 -4.06
CA ILE A 129 9.16 10.51 -2.95
C ILE A 129 8.36 10.57 -1.66
N SER A 130 8.74 9.76 -0.67
CA SER A 130 8.26 9.92 0.71
C SER A 130 9.36 10.48 1.61
N MET A 131 8.97 11.20 2.65
CA MET A 131 9.89 11.83 3.59
C MET A 131 9.81 11.19 4.97
N HIS A 132 10.97 11.15 5.68
CA HIS A 132 11.03 10.69 7.06
C HIS A 132 10.38 11.67 8.04
N ASP A 133 10.62 12.96 7.83
CA ASP A 133 10.22 14.03 8.74
C ASP A 133 9.64 15.21 7.96
N LEU A 134 8.33 15.39 8.09
CA LEU A 134 7.60 16.50 7.44
C LEU A 134 7.96 17.88 8.00
N SER A 135 8.54 17.97 9.19
CA SER A 135 9.00 19.27 9.71
C SER A 135 10.16 19.86 8.91
N LYS A 136 10.86 19.02 8.13
CA LYS A 136 11.95 19.40 7.21
C LYS A 136 11.50 19.48 5.75
N TYR A 137 10.20 19.54 5.51
CA TYR A 137 9.62 19.54 4.16
C TYR A 137 10.23 20.62 3.28
N ASP A 138 10.18 21.89 3.73
CA ASP A 138 10.66 23.05 2.96
C ASP A 138 12.15 22.94 2.60
N GLU A 139 12.98 22.45 3.53
CA GLU A 139 14.41 22.25 3.30
C GLU A 139 14.65 21.13 2.28
N THR A 140 13.90 20.06 2.37
CA THR A 140 14.00 18.92 1.44
C THR A 140 13.57 19.31 0.03
N ILE A 141 12.47 20.06 -0.09
CA ILE A 141 12.00 20.57 -1.38
C ILE A 141 13.02 21.51 -2.02
N GLN A 142 13.65 22.40 -1.25
CA GLN A 142 14.69 23.28 -1.78
C GLN A 142 15.88 22.48 -2.32
N GLN A 143 16.26 21.40 -1.66
CA GLN A 143 17.34 20.52 -2.15
C GLN A 143 16.96 19.78 -3.43
N ILE A 144 15.71 19.33 -3.55
CA ILE A 144 15.18 18.67 -4.74
C ILE A 144 15.11 19.65 -5.92
N GLN A 145 14.60 20.87 -5.68
CA GLN A 145 14.51 21.92 -6.71
C GLN A 145 15.87 22.42 -7.18
N ALA A 146 16.91 22.27 -6.39
CA ALA A 146 18.28 22.60 -6.80
C ALA A 146 18.84 21.63 -7.84
N ILE A 147 18.17 20.51 -8.09
CA ILE A 147 18.53 19.54 -9.14
C ILE A 147 18.04 20.10 -10.49
N GLU A 148 18.97 20.45 -11.36
CA GLU A 148 18.74 21.20 -12.62
C GLU A 148 17.70 20.57 -13.58
N VAL A 149 17.36 19.30 -13.38
CA VAL A 149 16.52 18.49 -14.29
C VAL A 149 15.10 18.29 -13.75
N VAL A 150 14.80 18.84 -12.57
CA VAL A 150 13.45 18.83 -11.98
C VAL A 150 12.67 20.01 -12.55
N ASP A 151 11.55 19.72 -13.24
CA ASP A 151 10.70 20.75 -13.85
C ASP A 151 9.74 21.35 -12.81
N HIS A 152 8.95 20.51 -12.16
CA HIS A 152 8.03 20.90 -11.09
C HIS A 152 7.74 19.72 -10.15
N TYR A 153 7.12 20.01 -9.03
CA TYR A 153 6.63 19.01 -8.09
C TYR A 153 5.17 19.29 -7.74
N THR A 154 4.42 18.26 -7.38
CA THR A 154 3.05 18.37 -6.89
C THR A 154 2.95 17.70 -5.53
N ASP A 155 2.39 18.43 -4.57
CA ASP A 155 2.08 17.94 -3.24
C ASP A 155 0.60 17.55 -3.18
N TYR A 156 0.30 16.42 -2.51
CA TYR A 156 -1.09 15.99 -2.27
C TYR A 156 -1.86 16.92 -1.31
N SER A 157 -1.18 17.84 -0.64
CA SER A 157 -1.85 18.83 0.21
C SER A 157 -2.58 19.94 -0.56
N ASP A 158 -2.38 20.03 -1.87
CA ASP A 158 -2.99 21.06 -2.75
C ASP A 158 -4.26 20.55 -3.47
N ILE A 159 -4.75 19.33 -3.18
CA ILE A 159 -5.99 18.77 -3.70
C ILE A 159 -7.01 18.63 -2.58
#